data_36cc02098e7bb15cd667a8a042269d6d
#
_entry.id   36cc02098e7bb15cd667a8a042269d6d
#
_cell.length_a   1.000
_cell.length_b   1.000
_cell.length_c   1.000
_cell.angle_alpha   90.00
_cell.angle_beta   90.00
_cell.angle_gamma   90.00
#
_symmetry.space_group_name_H-M   'P 1'
#
loop_
_entity.id
_entity.type
_entity.pdbx_description
1 polymer ?
#
loop_
_entity_poly.entity_id
_entity_poly.type
_entity_poly.pdbx_seq_one_letter_code
_entity_poly.pdbx_strand_id
1 'polypeptide(L)'
;MDDAVLARIDIKKRKFLDVKADSAAMRRAKKEAYFQYIYHTVGIEGNTLSLAQTRAILETRLAVVGKSIMEHNEILGMEAALKYINNTLIDKYGDISIQDILEIHRRVIGNVDPVEAGLFRRTQVPNATSPVLYLQ
;
A
#
# COMPACT_ATOMS: atom_id res chain seq x y z
N MET A 1 8.72 -27.08 3.62
CA MET A 1 9.42 -25.82 3.97
C MET A 1 10.50 -26.23 4.96
N ASP A 2 11.72 -25.75 4.78
CA ASP A 2 12.86 -26.19 5.58
C ASP A 2 12.70 -25.72 7.04
N ASP A 3 12.66 -26.65 8.00
CA ASP A 3 12.49 -26.35 9.43
C ASP A 3 13.58 -25.41 9.97
N ALA A 4 14.79 -25.47 9.40
CA ALA A 4 15.87 -24.57 9.73
C ALA A 4 15.57 -23.11 9.34
N VAL A 5 14.88 -22.89 8.23
CA VAL A 5 14.45 -21.55 7.80
C VAL A 5 13.37 -21.00 8.74
N LEU A 6 12.41 -21.81 9.13
CA LEU A 6 11.37 -21.41 10.08
C LEU A 6 11.96 -21.06 11.44
N ALA A 7 12.87 -21.86 11.97
CA ALA A 7 13.55 -21.58 13.24
C ALA A 7 14.33 -20.24 13.19
N ARG A 8 14.98 -19.93 12.06
CA ARG A 8 15.67 -18.63 11.88
C ARG A 8 14.71 -17.46 11.84
N ILE A 9 13.54 -17.63 11.23
CA ILE A 9 12.47 -16.61 11.21
C ILE A 9 11.97 -16.36 12.63
N ASP A 10 11.70 -17.41 13.40
CA ASP A 10 11.21 -17.29 14.78
C ASP A 10 12.21 -16.58 15.69
N ILE A 11 13.51 -16.88 15.56
CA ILE A 11 14.57 -16.19 16.30
C ILE A 11 14.57 -14.68 15.96
N LYS A 12 14.48 -14.34 14.67
CA LYS A 12 14.42 -12.92 14.25
C LYS A 12 13.15 -12.23 14.73
N LYS A 13 12.01 -12.91 14.68
CA LYS A 13 10.73 -12.41 15.18
C LYS A 13 10.79 -12.10 16.67
N ARG A 14 11.34 -13.02 17.49
CA ARG A 14 11.53 -12.79 18.94
C ARG A 14 12.41 -11.57 19.20
N LYS A 15 13.57 -11.49 18.54
CA LYS A 15 14.46 -10.33 18.67
C LYS A 15 13.79 -9.01 18.28
N PHE A 16 12.92 -9.03 17.26
CA PHE A 16 12.15 -7.85 16.85
C PHE A 16 11.11 -7.44 17.90
N LEU A 17 10.44 -8.41 18.52
CA LEU A 17 9.43 -8.17 19.57
C LEU A 17 10.07 -7.64 20.87
N ASP A 18 11.32 -8.00 21.13
CA ASP A 18 12.08 -7.52 22.30
C ASP A 18 12.57 -6.06 22.13
N VAL A 19 12.57 -5.52 20.90
CA VAL A 19 12.90 -4.11 20.67
C VAL A 19 11.74 -3.26 21.18
N LYS A 20 12.06 -2.28 22.06
CA LYS A 20 11.05 -1.32 22.55
C LYS A 20 10.31 -0.71 21.35
N ALA A 21 9.05 -1.10 21.18
CA ALA A 21 8.21 -0.75 20.03
C ALA A 21 8.07 0.77 19.81
N ASP A 22 8.38 1.57 20.81
CA ASP A 22 8.26 3.03 20.79
C ASP A 22 9.60 3.79 20.88
N SER A 23 10.71 3.13 20.54
CA SER A 23 11.99 3.85 20.45
C SER A 23 11.98 4.86 19.28
N ALA A 24 12.71 5.97 19.40
CA ALA A 24 12.85 6.95 18.31
C ALA A 24 13.44 6.33 17.03
N ALA A 25 14.30 5.32 17.17
CA ALA A 25 14.84 4.55 16.05
C ALA A 25 13.74 3.74 15.37
N MET A 26 12.88 3.07 16.12
CA MET A 26 11.78 2.29 15.58
C MET A 26 10.74 3.17 14.88
N ARG A 27 10.40 4.32 15.45
CA ARG A 27 9.48 5.29 14.79
C ARG A 27 10.05 5.78 13.46
N ARG A 28 11.35 6.09 13.41
CA ARG A 28 12.02 6.47 12.15
C ARG A 28 12.02 5.35 11.14
N ALA A 29 12.34 4.12 11.55
CA ALA A 29 12.32 2.96 10.66
C ALA A 29 10.92 2.68 10.09
N LYS A 30 9.88 2.74 10.93
CA LYS A 30 8.48 2.60 10.48
C LYS A 30 8.08 3.69 9.48
N LYS A 31 8.45 4.94 9.76
CA LYS A 31 8.16 6.06 8.85
C LYS A 31 8.87 5.90 7.50
N GLU A 32 10.14 5.47 7.53
CA GLU A 32 10.89 5.20 6.30
C GLU A 32 10.27 4.05 5.50
N ALA A 33 9.96 2.92 6.15
CA ALA A 33 9.30 1.78 5.52
C ALA A 33 7.95 2.18 4.91
N TYR A 34 7.20 3.06 5.56
CA TYR A 34 5.94 3.59 5.06
C TYR A 34 6.10 4.36 3.74
N PHE A 35 7.09 5.25 3.65
CA PHE A 35 7.36 5.98 2.42
C PHE A 35 7.84 5.07 1.29
N GLN A 36 8.74 4.14 1.61
CA GLN A 36 9.23 3.13 0.66
C GLN A 36 8.08 2.28 0.12
N TYR A 37 7.18 1.83 0.99
CA TYR A 37 6.04 1.01 0.59
C TYR A 37 5.16 1.76 -0.42
N ILE A 38 4.75 3.00 -0.11
CA ILE A 38 3.92 3.80 -1.02
C ILE A 38 4.64 4.02 -2.35
N TYR A 39 5.88 4.47 -2.30
CA TYR A 39 6.69 4.73 -3.50
C TYR A 39 6.77 3.52 -4.42
N HIS A 40 7.12 2.35 -3.88
CA HIS A 40 7.26 1.15 -4.70
C HIS A 40 5.91 0.64 -5.21
N THR A 41 4.86 0.72 -4.41
CA THR A 41 3.53 0.26 -4.82
C THR A 41 2.96 1.08 -5.97
N VAL A 42 3.00 2.41 -5.88
CA VAL A 42 2.52 3.26 -6.99
C VAL A 42 3.46 3.20 -8.20
N GLY A 43 4.76 2.97 -7.99
CA GLY A 43 5.74 2.79 -9.05
C GLY A 43 5.49 1.55 -9.91
N ILE A 44 4.98 0.46 -9.35
CA ILE A 44 4.57 -0.74 -10.09
C ILE A 44 3.44 -0.40 -11.10
N GLU A 45 2.56 0.53 -10.73
CA GLU A 45 1.45 0.99 -11.59
C GLU A 45 1.89 2.07 -12.61
N GLY A 46 3.17 2.44 -12.62
CA GLY A 46 3.73 3.37 -13.61
C GLY A 46 3.89 4.82 -13.12
N ASN A 47 3.68 5.11 -11.83
CA ASN A 47 3.95 6.42 -11.27
C ASN A 47 5.44 6.77 -11.38
N THR A 48 5.76 7.97 -11.82
CA THR A 48 7.14 8.42 -12.11
C THR A 48 7.75 9.33 -11.05
N LEU A 49 7.03 9.57 -9.93
CA LEU A 49 7.57 10.34 -8.81
C LEU A 49 8.73 9.59 -8.14
N SER A 50 9.79 10.30 -7.80
CA SER A 50 10.90 9.73 -7.02
C SER A 50 10.50 9.52 -5.56
N LEU A 51 11.27 8.72 -4.82
CA LEU A 51 11.06 8.53 -3.38
C LEU A 51 11.10 9.86 -2.61
N ALA A 52 12.02 10.76 -2.98
CA ALA A 52 12.12 12.08 -2.35
C ALA A 52 10.89 12.94 -2.63
N GLN A 53 10.35 12.90 -3.85
CA GLN A 53 9.13 13.59 -4.23
C GLN A 53 7.89 12.99 -3.54
N THR A 54 7.79 11.66 -3.48
CA THR A 54 6.74 10.94 -2.74
C THR A 54 6.73 11.36 -1.27
N ARG A 55 7.91 11.40 -0.65
CA ARG A 55 8.07 11.85 0.74
C ARG A 55 7.62 13.30 0.91
N ALA A 56 8.04 14.20 0.03
CA ALA A 56 7.65 15.61 0.08
C ALA A 56 6.13 15.78 0.02
N ILE A 57 5.45 15.09 -0.90
CA ILE A 57 3.97 15.12 -1.01
C ILE A 57 3.32 14.65 0.30
N LEU A 58 3.79 13.53 0.86
CA LEU A 58 3.19 12.95 2.07
C LEU A 58 3.43 13.80 3.32
N GLU A 59 4.57 14.49 3.40
CA GLU A 59 4.92 15.33 4.56
C GLU A 59 4.35 16.74 4.45
N THR A 60 4.38 17.35 3.27
CA THR A 60 4.06 18.78 3.11
C THR A 60 2.68 19.04 2.48
N ARG A 61 2.11 18.05 1.80
CA ARG A 61 0.88 18.18 0.99
C ARG A 61 1.03 19.14 -0.20
N LEU A 62 2.23 19.52 -0.55
CA LEU A 62 2.50 20.40 -1.68
C LEU A 62 2.67 19.62 -2.97
N ALA A 63 2.24 20.25 -4.07
CA ALA A 63 2.45 19.68 -5.39
C ALA A 63 3.92 19.77 -5.81
N VAL A 64 4.37 18.73 -6.51
CA VAL A 64 5.70 18.69 -7.13
C VAL A 64 5.59 19.25 -8.54
N VAL A 65 6.38 20.28 -8.84
CA VAL A 65 6.39 20.92 -10.15
C VAL A 65 6.79 19.92 -11.24
N GLY A 66 6.08 19.95 -12.36
CA GLY A 66 6.35 19.08 -13.52
C GLY A 66 5.79 17.66 -13.40
N LYS A 67 4.99 17.37 -12.36
CA LYS A 67 4.29 16.10 -12.18
C LYS A 67 2.79 16.27 -12.28
N SER A 68 2.10 15.27 -12.78
CA SER A 68 0.65 15.31 -12.98
C SER A 68 -0.11 15.26 -11.67
N ILE A 69 -1.32 15.83 -11.66
CA ILE A 69 -2.26 15.71 -10.53
C ILE A 69 -2.64 14.24 -10.30
N MET A 70 -2.73 13.43 -11.35
CA MET A 70 -3.01 12.00 -11.26
C MET A 70 -1.95 11.31 -10.42
N GLU A 71 -0.65 11.51 -10.69
CA GLU A 71 0.43 10.90 -9.93
C GLU A 71 0.40 11.31 -8.44
N HIS A 72 0.04 12.55 -8.13
CA HIS A 72 -0.15 12.99 -6.75
C HIS A 72 -1.33 12.28 -6.09
N ASN A 73 -2.45 12.15 -6.80
CA ASN A 73 -3.65 11.47 -6.30
C ASN A 73 -3.43 9.98 -6.04
N GLU A 74 -2.62 9.31 -6.85
CA GLU A 74 -2.22 7.91 -6.62
C GLU A 74 -1.47 7.75 -5.28
N ILE A 75 -0.52 8.65 -4.98
CA ILE A 75 0.21 8.63 -3.71
C ILE A 75 -0.72 8.89 -2.52
N LEU A 76 -1.58 9.90 -2.63
CA LEU A 76 -2.51 10.26 -1.56
C LEU A 76 -3.59 9.18 -1.37
N GLY A 77 -4.03 8.55 -2.44
CA GLY A 77 -4.96 7.42 -2.39
C GLY A 77 -4.36 6.20 -1.70
N MET A 78 -3.12 5.85 -2.04
CA MET A 78 -2.39 4.77 -1.37
C MET A 78 -2.19 5.07 0.13
N GLU A 79 -1.85 6.30 0.48
CA GLU A 79 -1.76 6.73 1.87
C GLU A 79 -3.09 6.55 2.62
N ALA A 80 -4.19 6.97 2.01
CA ALA A 80 -5.53 6.86 2.61
C ALA A 80 -5.93 5.39 2.84
N ALA A 81 -5.60 4.51 1.89
CA ALA A 81 -5.83 3.07 2.01
C ALA A 81 -5.00 2.46 3.16
N LEU A 82 -3.71 2.78 3.25
CA LEU A 82 -2.85 2.29 4.32
C LEU A 82 -3.30 2.77 5.71
N LYS A 83 -3.74 4.01 5.82
CA LYS A 83 -4.32 4.53 7.08
C LYS A 83 -5.58 3.76 7.47
N TYR A 84 -6.45 3.46 6.52
CA TYR A 84 -7.63 2.65 6.77
C TYR A 84 -7.28 1.24 7.25
N ILE A 85 -6.34 0.57 6.58
CA ILE A 85 -5.85 -0.76 6.98
C ILE A 85 -5.31 -0.72 8.41
N ASN A 86 -4.41 0.21 8.70
CA ASN A 86 -3.74 0.29 10.00
C ASN A 86 -4.66 0.72 11.15
N ASN A 87 -5.65 1.58 10.89
CA ASN A 87 -6.50 2.14 11.93
C ASN A 87 -7.81 1.37 12.13
N THR A 88 -8.22 0.58 11.12
CA THR A 88 -9.55 -0.04 11.12
C THR A 88 -9.49 -1.56 10.96
N LEU A 89 -8.58 -2.07 10.12
CA LEU A 89 -8.56 -3.48 9.77
C LEU A 89 -7.55 -4.31 10.56
N ILE A 90 -6.48 -3.68 11.05
CA ILE A 90 -5.39 -4.43 11.69
C ILE A 90 -5.85 -5.26 12.90
N ASP A 91 -6.87 -4.80 13.61
CA ASP A 91 -7.42 -5.47 14.78
C ASP A 91 -8.57 -6.43 14.45
N LYS A 92 -8.99 -6.52 13.19
CA LYS A 92 -10.10 -7.41 12.78
C LYS A 92 -9.72 -8.90 12.66
N TYR A 93 -8.46 -9.27 12.83
CA TYR A 93 -7.92 -10.65 12.90
C TYR A 93 -8.69 -11.71 12.10
N GLY A 94 -8.73 -11.57 10.77
CA GLY A 94 -9.32 -12.57 9.88
C GLY A 94 -10.77 -12.32 9.44
N ASP A 95 -11.45 -11.33 10.01
CA ASP A 95 -12.81 -10.95 9.63
C ASP A 95 -12.85 -9.82 8.57
N ILE A 96 -11.90 -9.84 7.63
CA ILE A 96 -11.89 -8.90 6.51
C ILE A 96 -13.00 -9.28 5.54
N SER A 97 -13.94 -8.37 5.39
CA SER A 97 -15.10 -8.53 4.49
C SER A 97 -14.81 -8.05 3.07
N ILE A 98 -15.66 -8.44 2.13
CA ILE A 98 -15.66 -7.88 0.77
C ILE A 98 -15.80 -6.36 0.80
N GLN A 99 -16.59 -5.82 1.73
CA GLN A 99 -16.79 -4.38 1.87
C GLN A 99 -15.50 -3.67 2.27
N ASP A 100 -14.68 -4.29 3.13
CA ASP A 100 -13.37 -3.74 3.49
C ASP A 100 -12.43 -3.69 2.28
N ILE A 101 -12.46 -4.70 1.40
CA ILE A 101 -11.68 -4.72 0.16
C ILE A 101 -12.14 -3.60 -0.78
N LEU A 102 -13.44 -3.45 -0.97
CA LEU A 102 -14.01 -2.39 -1.80
C LEU A 102 -13.71 -0.99 -1.24
N GLU A 103 -13.69 -0.84 0.08
CA GLU A 103 -13.31 0.41 0.74
C GLU A 103 -11.83 0.74 0.54
N ILE A 104 -10.93 -0.25 0.61
CA ILE A 104 -9.53 -0.08 0.26
C ILE A 104 -9.39 0.39 -1.19
N HIS A 105 -10.06 -0.31 -2.13
CA HIS A 105 -10.07 0.06 -3.55
C HIS A 105 -10.59 1.48 -3.78
N ARG A 106 -11.67 1.85 -3.11
CA ARG A 106 -12.24 3.20 -3.18
C ARG A 106 -11.23 4.27 -2.72
N ARG A 107 -10.47 4.00 -1.68
CA ARG A 107 -9.46 4.94 -1.19
C ARG A 107 -8.26 5.07 -2.12
N VAL A 108 -7.82 3.95 -2.71
CA VAL A 108 -6.68 3.94 -3.63
C VAL A 108 -6.95 4.76 -4.86
N ILE A 109 -8.09 4.53 -5.53
CA ILE A 109 -8.35 5.13 -6.85
C ILE A 109 -9.42 6.23 -6.85
N GLY A 110 -10.03 6.55 -5.72
CA GLY A 110 -11.19 7.46 -5.66
C GLY A 110 -10.95 8.85 -6.24
N ASN A 111 -9.72 9.36 -6.18
CA ASN A 111 -9.35 10.65 -6.80
C ASN A 111 -8.74 10.49 -8.21
N VAL A 112 -8.55 9.27 -8.68
CA VAL A 112 -8.01 8.95 -10.01
C VAL A 112 -9.14 8.52 -10.94
N ASP A 113 -9.97 7.59 -10.48
CA ASP A 113 -11.15 7.09 -11.18
C ASP A 113 -12.34 6.95 -10.22
N PRO A 114 -13.06 8.03 -9.95
CA PRO A 114 -14.18 8.02 -9.00
C PRO A 114 -15.37 7.17 -9.46
N VAL A 115 -15.46 6.84 -10.74
CA VAL A 115 -16.58 6.03 -11.29
C VAL A 115 -16.39 4.56 -10.93
N GLU A 116 -15.19 4.04 -11.01
CA GLU A 116 -14.87 2.63 -10.74
C GLU A 116 -14.44 2.39 -9.28
N ALA A 117 -14.22 3.47 -8.51
CA ALA A 117 -13.72 3.40 -7.14
C ALA A 117 -14.67 2.65 -6.20
N GLY A 118 -14.19 1.57 -5.61
CA GLY A 118 -14.95 0.75 -4.66
C GLY A 118 -15.99 -0.17 -5.32
N LEU A 119 -15.88 -0.41 -6.62
CA LEU A 119 -16.74 -1.31 -7.36
C LEU A 119 -15.97 -2.52 -7.89
N PHE A 120 -16.66 -3.64 -8.08
CA PHE A 120 -16.15 -4.74 -8.88
C PHE A 120 -16.14 -4.37 -10.36
N ARG A 121 -15.13 -4.82 -11.08
CA ARG A 121 -15.06 -4.63 -12.54
C ARG A 121 -16.28 -5.21 -13.23
N ARG A 122 -16.78 -4.48 -14.20
CA ARG A 122 -17.88 -4.92 -15.09
C ARG A 122 -17.35 -5.43 -16.43
N THR A 123 -16.09 -5.10 -16.77
CA THR A 123 -15.46 -5.50 -18.03
C THR A 123 -14.19 -6.30 -17.74
N GLN A 124 -13.89 -7.24 -18.63
CA GLN A 124 -12.63 -7.97 -18.57
C GLN A 124 -11.50 -7.07 -19.07
N VAL A 125 -10.42 -7.00 -18.30
CA VAL A 125 -9.18 -6.35 -18.75
C VAL A 125 -8.26 -7.45 -19.27
N PRO A 126 -7.93 -7.47 -20.58
CA PRO A 126 -6.96 -8.42 -21.11
C PRO A 126 -5.60 -8.11 -20.48
N ASN A 127 -5.04 -9.08 -19.76
CA ASN A 127 -3.64 -9.02 -19.37
C ASN A 127 -2.78 -9.17 -20.61
N ALA A 128 -1.99 -8.17 -20.94
CA ALA A 128 -1.14 -8.16 -22.13
C ALA A 128 -0.05 -9.26 -22.14
N THR A 129 0.15 -10.00 -21.03
CA THR A 129 1.28 -10.93 -20.85
C THR A 129 0.93 -12.32 -20.32
N SER A 130 -0.34 -12.62 -20.04
CA SER A 130 -0.73 -13.98 -19.60
C SER A 130 -1.88 -14.51 -20.45
N PRO A 131 -1.83 -15.80 -20.89
CA PRO A 131 -3.02 -16.46 -21.39
C PRO A 131 -4.01 -16.53 -20.23
N VAL A 132 -5.10 -15.80 -20.34
CA VAL A 132 -6.12 -15.73 -19.30
C VAL A 132 -6.83 -17.09 -19.24
N LEU A 133 -6.61 -17.82 -18.18
CA LEU A 133 -7.51 -18.92 -17.79
C LEU A 133 -8.79 -18.27 -17.23
N TYR A 134 -9.82 -18.22 -18.07
CA TYR A 134 -11.17 -17.90 -17.60
C TYR A 134 -11.69 -19.12 -16.83
N LEU A 135 -11.86 -18.98 -15.54
CA LEU A 135 -12.76 -19.85 -14.80
C LEU A 135 -14.19 -19.38 -15.13
N GLN A 136 -14.90 -20.23 -15.86
CA GLN A 136 -16.33 -20.12 -16.07
C GLN A 136 -17.11 -20.36 -14.76
#